data_fd637cc9ac4858247addd2426896d1b6
#
_entry.id   fd637cc9ac4858247addd2426896d1b6
#
_cell.length_a   1.000
_cell.length_b   1.000
_cell.length_c   1.000
_cell.angle_alpha   90.00
_cell.angle_beta   90.00
_cell.angle_gamma   90.00
#
_symmetry.space_group_name_H-M   'P 1'
#
loop_
_entity.id
_entity.type
_entity.pdbx_description
1 polymer ?
#
loop_
_entity_poly.entity_id
_entity_poly.type
_entity_poly.pdbx_seq_one_letter_code
_entity_poly.pdbx_strand_id
1 'polypeptide(L)'
;MATPLAPRIEPRADHATHEMALRLRPLGIDTQQEHVIYMRRDCHVCRAEGFKAQARLEVALRERRIIATLNVVDTDLLAPGEASVSIGAWHALRAAPGDSVSVAHAPTLDSLSAMRSKIYGRRLDAPAFAEIVGDVAAGRYSDLHIAAFLSACAGGRLDLQEIIDLTRAMVNAGERIAWGHAPIADKHCVGGLPGNRTTPIVVAIAAAAGLTMPKTSSRAITSPAGTADVMETLTRVDLDVPAMRRVVESEGGCFVWGGALTLSPADDVLVRVERPLDLDSDAQLVASVLSKKIAAGATHALIDIPVGPTAKVRTEDHAHRLQALLEQVAAAHGLQLRVLRTRGAQPVGAGVGPALEAHDVLAVLRGAAAAPLDLRMRALALAGE
;
A
#
# COMPACT_ATOMS: atom_id res chain seq x y z
N MET A 1 10.97 59.04 38.23
CA MET A 1 10.22 58.80 37.00
C MET A 1 10.07 57.30 36.86
N ALA A 2 8.89 56.78 37.13
CA ALA A 2 8.58 55.35 37.07
C ALA A 2 7.98 55.02 35.69
N THR A 3 8.57 54.05 35.03
CA THR A 3 8.11 53.50 33.73
C THR A 3 6.83 52.68 33.94
N PRO A 4 5.77 52.86 33.15
CA PRO A 4 4.53 52.07 33.31
C PRO A 4 4.74 50.66 32.79
N LEU A 5 4.32 49.67 33.60
CA LEU A 5 4.23 48.28 33.23
C LEU A 5 3.20 48.08 32.10
N ALA A 6 3.58 47.35 31.05
CA ALA A 6 2.69 46.89 30.03
C ALA A 6 1.66 45.87 30.59
N PRO A 7 0.42 45.88 30.11
CA PRO A 7 -0.60 44.94 30.60
C PRO A 7 -0.25 43.50 30.21
N ARG A 8 -0.31 42.62 31.20
CA ARG A 8 -0.26 41.14 30.97
C ARG A 8 -1.48 40.74 30.15
N ILE A 9 -1.25 40.19 28.97
CA ILE A 9 -2.25 39.48 28.18
C ILE A 9 -2.43 38.11 28.85
N GLU A 10 -3.52 37.94 29.55
CA GLU A 10 -3.92 36.59 30.01
C GLU A 10 -4.29 35.73 28.79
N PRO A 11 -3.91 34.42 28.75
CA PRO A 11 -4.34 33.55 27.69
C PRO A 11 -5.86 33.38 27.80
N ARG A 12 -6.57 33.74 26.73
CA ARG A 12 -8.00 33.46 26.61
C ARG A 12 -8.21 31.94 26.67
N ALA A 13 -8.82 31.50 27.77
CA ALA A 13 -9.15 30.11 28.02
C ALA A 13 -10.28 29.61 27.11
N ASP A 14 -10.10 28.44 26.59
CA ASP A 14 -10.96 27.24 26.39
C ASP A 14 -12.48 27.35 26.12
N HIS A 15 -13.11 28.50 25.96
CA HIS A 15 -14.55 28.55 25.69
C HIS A 15 -14.94 28.40 24.21
N ALA A 16 -14.01 28.56 23.25
CA ALA A 16 -14.30 28.45 21.82
C ALA A 16 -14.31 27.01 21.28
N THR A 17 -13.74 26.07 22.01
CA THR A 17 -13.61 24.66 21.56
C THR A 17 -14.88 23.83 21.78
N HIS A 18 -15.76 24.21 22.69
CA HIS A 18 -17.00 23.47 22.96
C HIS A 18 -18.14 23.76 21.96
N GLU A 19 -18.15 24.92 21.30
CA GLU A 19 -19.19 25.29 20.33
C GLU A 19 -19.02 24.64 18.95
N MET A 20 -17.84 24.07 18.64
CA MET A 20 -17.52 23.48 17.33
C MET A 20 -17.48 21.94 17.37
N ALA A 21 -17.95 21.31 18.42
CA ALA A 21 -17.93 19.87 18.57
C ALA A 21 -19.19 19.22 17.98
N LEU A 22 -18.99 18.13 17.21
CA LEU A 22 -20.07 17.32 16.66
C LEU A 22 -20.04 15.91 17.28
N ARG A 23 -21.21 15.36 17.58
CA ARG A 23 -21.34 14.02 18.15
C ARG A 23 -21.30 12.96 17.04
N LEU A 24 -20.43 11.97 17.18
CA LEU A 24 -20.29 10.89 16.21
C LEU A 24 -21.42 9.88 16.30
N ARG A 25 -22.08 9.64 15.18
CA ARG A 25 -23.05 8.58 14.95
C ARG A 25 -22.50 7.60 13.90
N PRO A 26 -22.45 6.28 14.19
CA PRO A 26 -21.98 5.30 13.21
C PRO A 26 -23.04 5.09 12.11
N LEU A 27 -22.65 5.26 10.85
CA LEU A 27 -23.48 4.95 9.69
C LEU A 27 -23.04 3.67 8.97
N GLY A 28 -21.86 3.14 9.28
CA GLY A 28 -21.33 1.92 8.67
C GLY A 28 -21.00 2.06 7.17
N ILE A 29 -20.63 3.25 6.72
CA ILE A 29 -20.28 3.50 5.31
C ILE A 29 -18.82 3.15 5.07
N ASP A 30 -18.59 2.17 4.18
CA ASP A 30 -17.26 1.80 3.68
C ASP A 30 -16.90 2.65 2.47
N THR A 31 -15.72 3.24 2.50
CA THR A 31 -15.14 4.07 1.43
C THR A 31 -13.79 3.53 0.97
N GLN A 32 -13.58 2.22 1.09
CA GLN A 32 -12.30 1.57 0.76
C GLN A 32 -11.10 2.26 1.43
N GLN A 33 -11.22 2.51 2.74
CA GLN A 33 -10.20 3.17 3.59
C GLN A 33 -10.01 4.69 3.34
N GLU A 34 -10.66 5.32 2.37
CA GLU A 34 -10.65 6.78 2.30
C GLU A 34 -11.30 7.36 3.57
N HIS A 35 -10.67 8.35 4.16
CA HIS A 35 -11.24 9.06 5.28
C HIS A 35 -12.28 10.06 4.79
N VAL A 36 -13.55 9.83 5.11
CA VAL A 36 -14.68 10.70 4.79
C VAL A 36 -15.40 11.08 6.06
N ILE A 37 -15.76 12.37 6.16
CA ILE A 37 -16.67 12.87 7.20
C ILE A 37 -18.00 13.27 6.55
N TYR A 38 -19.10 12.90 7.18
CA TYR A 38 -20.46 13.22 6.79
C TYR A 38 -21.02 14.25 7.76
N MET A 39 -21.43 15.41 7.25
CA MET A 39 -21.98 16.50 8.06
C MET A 39 -23.20 17.08 7.36
N ARG A 40 -24.19 17.51 8.16
CA ARG A 40 -25.35 18.19 7.59
C ARG A 40 -24.96 19.55 7.00
N ARG A 41 -25.60 19.93 5.91
CA ARG A 41 -25.43 21.25 5.29
C ARG A 41 -25.73 22.40 6.26
N ASP A 42 -26.75 22.22 7.10
CA ASP A 42 -27.25 23.21 8.03
C ASP A 42 -26.57 23.15 9.41
N CYS A 43 -25.56 22.29 9.60
CA CYS A 43 -24.86 22.21 10.88
C CYS A 43 -24.12 23.51 11.18
N HIS A 44 -24.06 23.87 12.45
CA HIS A 44 -23.45 25.11 12.93
C HIS A 44 -21.98 25.23 12.51
N VAL A 45 -21.21 24.12 12.53
CA VAL A 45 -19.79 24.09 12.11
C VAL A 45 -19.66 24.38 10.60
N CYS A 46 -20.48 23.73 9.77
CA CYS A 46 -20.45 23.97 8.32
C CYS A 46 -20.76 25.44 7.98
N ARG A 47 -21.70 26.05 8.70
CA ARG A 47 -22.08 27.46 8.48
C ARG A 47 -21.03 28.42 8.98
N ALA A 48 -20.45 28.18 10.17
CA ALA A 48 -19.45 29.06 10.76
C ALA A 48 -18.15 29.10 9.94
N GLU A 49 -17.70 27.94 9.48
CA GLU A 49 -16.43 27.77 8.75
C GLU A 49 -16.59 27.88 7.23
N GLY A 50 -17.81 27.91 6.70
CA GLY A 50 -18.07 27.96 5.27
C GLY A 50 -17.65 26.70 4.51
N PHE A 51 -17.66 25.53 5.17
CA PHE A 51 -17.26 24.28 4.55
C PHE A 51 -18.16 23.90 3.39
N LYS A 52 -17.55 23.49 2.28
CA LYS A 52 -18.23 23.03 1.08
C LYS A 52 -17.99 21.53 0.90
N ALA A 53 -18.92 20.88 0.19
CA ALA A 53 -18.74 19.50 -0.22
C ALA A 53 -17.37 19.29 -0.91
N GLN A 54 -16.72 18.18 -0.64
CA GLN A 54 -15.37 17.82 -1.08
C GLN A 54 -14.23 18.65 -0.43
N ALA A 55 -14.52 19.54 0.53
CA ALA A 55 -13.46 20.19 1.30
C ALA A 55 -12.67 19.14 2.10
N ARG A 56 -11.37 19.37 2.22
CA ARG A 56 -10.51 18.58 3.12
C ARG A 56 -10.53 19.21 4.50
N LEU A 57 -10.86 18.40 5.49
CA LEU A 57 -11.04 18.85 6.88
C LEU A 57 -10.15 18.03 7.81
N GLU A 58 -9.58 18.69 8.80
CA GLU A 58 -9.00 18.00 9.95
C GLU A 58 -10.12 17.61 10.91
N VAL A 59 -10.19 16.34 11.25
CA VAL A 59 -11.10 15.79 12.25
C VAL A 59 -10.28 15.31 13.43
N ALA A 60 -10.54 15.87 14.61
CA ALA A 60 -9.82 15.53 15.82
C ALA A 60 -10.73 14.91 16.87
N LEU A 61 -10.25 13.80 17.46
CA LEU A 61 -10.87 13.10 18.58
C LEU A 61 -9.80 12.81 19.64
N ARG A 62 -9.88 13.47 20.77
CA ARG A 62 -8.86 13.39 21.84
C ARG A 62 -7.48 13.79 21.25
N GLU A 63 -6.48 12.92 21.30
CA GLU A 63 -5.14 13.16 20.75
C GLU A 63 -4.99 12.75 19.28
N ARG A 64 -6.02 12.13 18.69
CA ARG A 64 -5.99 11.62 17.33
C ARG A 64 -6.52 12.64 16.35
N ARG A 65 -5.83 12.78 15.24
CA ARG A 65 -6.21 13.65 14.13
C ARG A 65 -6.11 12.90 12.82
N ILE A 66 -7.08 13.14 11.95
CA ILE A 66 -7.09 12.63 10.57
C ILE A 66 -7.49 13.76 9.63
N ILE A 67 -7.11 13.65 8.37
CA ILE A 67 -7.65 14.49 7.31
C ILE A 67 -8.73 13.70 6.57
N ALA A 68 -9.91 14.26 6.47
CA ALA A 68 -11.07 13.60 5.83
C ALA A 68 -11.70 14.50 4.75
N THR A 69 -12.29 13.87 3.75
CA THR A 69 -13.10 14.56 2.73
C THR A 69 -14.50 14.78 3.26
N LEU A 70 -15.02 16.00 3.14
CA LEU A 70 -16.39 16.31 3.57
C LEU A 70 -17.40 15.86 2.52
N ASN A 71 -18.32 14.99 2.91
CA ASN A 71 -19.57 14.72 2.19
C ASN A 71 -20.74 15.37 2.95
N VAL A 72 -21.46 16.25 2.25
CA VAL A 72 -22.57 16.99 2.81
C VAL A 72 -23.85 16.15 2.75
N VAL A 73 -24.57 16.08 3.86
CA VAL A 73 -25.85 15.37 4.01
C VAL A 73 -26.99 16.38 4.03
N ASP A 74 -27.96 16.20 3.15
CA ASP A 74 -29.15 17.07 3.01
C ASP A 74 -30.45 16.40 3.50
N THR A 75 -30.33 15.26 4.23
CA THR A 75 -31.46 14.47 4.72
C THR A 75 -31.37 14.33 6.24
N ASP A 76 -32.40 13.71 6.83
CA ASP A 76 -32.46 13.40 8.27
C ASP A 76 -31.61 12.18 8.67
N LEU A 77 -30.66 11.76 7.82
CA LEU A 77 -29.72 10.68 8.10
C LEU A 77 -28.88 10.98 9.36
N LEU A 78 -28.57 12.25 9.59
CA LEU A 78 -27.92 12.76 10.79
C LEU A 78 -28.85 13.78 11.49
N ALA A 79 -28.90 13.74 12.81
CA ALA A 79 -29.59 14.76 13.58
C ALA A 79 -28.76 16.07 13.66
N PRO A 80 -29.38 17.23 13.99
CA PRO A 80 -28.63 18.45 14.27
C PRO A 80 -27.58 18.21 15.37
N GLY A 81 -26.35 18.67 15.14
CA GLY A 81 -25.22 18.44 16.06
C GLY A 81 -24.54 17.09 15.92
N GLU A 82 -24.99 16.24 14.99
CA GLU A 82 -24.32 14.97 14.68
C GLU A 82 -23.44 15.07 13.44
N ALA A 83 -22.40 14.24 13.43
CA ALA A 83 -21.58 13.90 12.27
C ALA A 83 -21.40 12.39 12.21
N SER A 84 -20.95 11.90 11.07
CA SER A 84 -20.47 10.53 10.94
C SER A 84 -19.15 10.51 10.20
N VAL A 85 -18.41 9.42 10.31
CA VAL A 85 -17.19 9.20 9.53
C VAL A 85 -17.25 7.82 8.89
N SER A 86 -16.48 7.65 7.80
CA SER A 86 -16.33 6.34 7.14
C SER A 86 -15.71 5.30 8.07
N ILE A 87 -15.87 4.01 7.74
CA ILE A 87 -15.34 2.90 8.55
C ILE A 87 -13.83 3.06 8.75
N GLY A 88 -13.07 3.40 7.70
CA GLY A 88 -11.63 3.63 7.81
C GLY A 88 -11.28 4.78 8.76
N ALA A 89 -12.00 5.90 8.66
CA ALA A 89 -11.83 7.04 9.55
C ALA A 89 -12.24 6.72 11.00
N TRP A 90 -13.29 5.91 11.18
CA TRP A 90 -13.73 5.43 12.49
C TRP A 90 -12.64 4.64 13.22
N HIS A 91 -11.98 3.73 12.50
CA HIS A 91 -10.88 2.93 13.05
C HIS A 91 -9.64 3.79 13.32
N ALA A 92 -9.28 4.71 12.40
CA ALA A 92 -8.13 5.59 12.57
C ALA A 92 -8.26 6.49 13.80
N LEU A 93 -9.46 7.02 14.04
CA LEU A 93 -9.78 7.82 15.23
C LEU A 93 -9.95 6.97 16.50
N ARG A 94 -10.12 5.66 16.39
CA ARG A 94 -10.59 4.77 17.48
C ARG A 94 -11.85 5.32 18.11
N ALA A 95 -12.80 5.70 17.26
CA ALA A 95 -14.04 6.34 17.69
C ALA A 95 -15.02 5.33 18.31
N ALA A 96 -15.84 5.83 19.23
CA ALA A 96 -16.98 5.15 19.78
C ALA A 96 -18.28 5.95 19.50
N PRO A 97 -19.46 5.29 19.45
CA PRO A 97 -20.72 6.00 19.26
C PRO A 97 -20.92 7.06 20.36
N GLY A 98 -21.27 8.28 19.94
CA GLY A 98 -21.47 9.40 20.84
C GLY A 98 -20.21 10.19 21.22
N ASP A 99 -19.03 9.77 20.79
CA ASP A 99 -17.81 10.58 20.96
C ASP A 99 -17.98 11.95 20.30
N SER A 100 -17.33 12.97 20.88
CA SER A 100 -17.38 14.34 20.39
C SER A 100 -16.11 14.65 19.59
N VAL A 101 -16.26 15.06 18.33
CA VAL A 101 -15.14 15.45 17.45
C VAL A 101 -15.16 16.95 17.19
N SER A 102 -13.98 17.52 17.10
CA SER A 102 -13.79 18.86 16.55
C SER A 102 -13.37 18.77 15.07
N VAL A 103 -13.81 19.74 14.29
CA VAL A 103 -13.57 19.81 12.85
C VAL A 103 -13.01 21.18 12.50
N ALA A 104 -11.94 21.20 11.73
CA ALA A 104 -11.27 22.43 11.29
C ALA A 104 -10.84 22.30 9.82
N HIS A 105 -10.43 23.40 9.19
CA HIS A 105 -9.78 23.36 7.90
C HIS A 105 -8.52 22.49 7.95
N ALA A 106 -8.33 21.63 6.96
CA ALA A 106 -7.09 20.87 6.85
C ALA A 106 -5.89 21.83 6.66
N PRO A 107 -4.74 21.55 7.28
CA PRO A 107 -3.55 22.34 7.05
C PRO A 107 -3.13 22.27 5.56
N THR A 108 -2.50 23.34 5.08
CA THR A 108 -1.90 23.35 3.75
C THR A 108 -0.74 22.36 3.70
N LEU A 109 -0.64 21.60 2.60
CA LEU A 109 0.45 20.66 2.37
C LEU A 109 1.46 21.28 1.42
N ASP A 110 2.70 21.43 1.86
CA ASP A 110 3.78 21.99 1.03
C ASP A 110 4.09 21.06 -0.15
N SER A 111 3.98 19.75 0.05
CA SER A 111 4.13 18.70 -0.97
C SER A 111 3.19 18.85 -2.18
N LEU A 112 2.03 19.52 -2.03
CA LEU A 112 1.14 19.82 -3.17
C LEU A 112 1.81 20.71 -4.23
N SER A 113 2.78 21.54 -3.84
CA SER A 113 3.56 22.33 -4.80
C SER A 113 4.45 21.44 -5.66
N ALA A 114 5.13 20.46 -5.04
CA ALA A 114 5.94 19.48 -5.74
C ALA A 114 5.07 18.59 -6.66
N MET A 115 3.91 18.13 -6.17
CA MET A 115 2.97 17.36 -6.97
C MET A 115 2.50 18.14 -8.21
N ARG A 116 2.12 19.42 -8.06
CA ARG A 116 1.76 20.29 -9.20
C ARG A 116 2.93 20.45 -10.17
N SER A 117 4.16 20.59 -9.68
CA SER A 117 5.36 20.62 -10.53
C SER A 117 5.46 19.38 -11.40
N LYS A 118 5.18 18.19 -10.84
CA LYS A 118 5.18 16.94 -11.63
C LYS A 118 4.07 16.91 -12.68
N ILE A 119 2.87 17.38 -12.34
CA ILE A 119 1.76 17.49 -13.31
C ILE A 119 2.16 18.37 -14.50
N TYR A 120 2.92 19.44 -14.27
CA TYR A 120 3.47 20.31 -15.33
C TYR A 120 4.74 19.74 -15.99
N GLY A 121 5.07 18.48 -15.77
CA GLY A 121 6.17 17.77 -16.42
C GLY A 121 7.55 18.07 -15.85
N ARG A 122 7.66 18.72 -14.69
CA ARG A 122 8.94 18.97 -14.04
C ARG A 122 9.43 17.71 -13.33
N ARG A 123 10.75 17.58 -13.25
CA ARG A 123 11.42 16.54 -12.49
C ARG A 123 11.26 16.81 -10.99
N LEU A 124 11.10 15.73 -10.21
CA LEU A 124 11.13 15.79 -8.75
C LEU A 124 12.46 15.28 -8.20
N ASP A 125 12.88 15.83 -7.09
CA ASP A 125 14.04 15.37 -6.32
C ASP A 125 13.63 14.46 -5.15
N ALA A 126 14.62 13.88 -4.46
CA ALA A 126 14.39 12.98 -3.35
C ALA A 126 13.60 13.61 -2.18
N PRO A 127 13.83 14.86 -1.74
CA PRO A 127 13.01 15.53 -0.75
C PRO A 127 11.54 15.64 -1.16
N ALA A 128 11.26 16.05 -2.41
CA ALA A 128 9.89 16.16 -2.92
C ALA A 128 9.15 14.81 -2.91
N PHE A 129 9.81 13.72 -3.32
CA PHE A 129 9.21 12.38 -3.19
C PHE A 129 8.99 11.99 -1.74
N ALA A 130 9.92 12.28 -0.84
CA ALA A 130 9.77 11.97 0.58
C ALA A 130 8.57 12.68 1.20
N GLU A 131 8.35 13.95 0.89
CA GLU A 131 7.20 14.73 1.35
C GLU A 131 5.89 14.19 0.78
N ILE A 132 5.81 13.97 -0.55
CA ILE A 132 4.61 13.46 -1.21
C ILE A 132 4.25 12.07 -0.66
N VAL A 133 5.19 11.15 -0.61
CA VAL A 133 4.96 9.78 -0.14
C VAL A 133 4.62 9.76 1.35
N GLY A 134 5.24 10.62 2.15
CA GLY A 134 4.92 10.81 3.57
C GLY A 134 3.49 11.30 3.77
N ASP A 135 3.03 12.26 2.98
CA ASP A 135 1.65 12.76 3.02
C ASP A 135 0.62 11.75 2.52
N VAL A 136 0.97 10.93 1.51
CA VAL A 136 0.16 9.79 1.06
C VAL A 136 0.02 8.75 2.18
N ALA A 137 1.13 8.34 2.79
CA ALA A 137 1.13 7.36 3.88
C ALA A 137 0.36 7.84 5.12
N ALA A 138 0.41 9.14 5.40
CA ALA A 138 -0.33 9.77 6.48
C ALA A 138 -1.82 10.03 6.16
N GLY A 139 -2.30 9.65 4.97
CA GLY A 139 -3.70 9.85 4.55
C GLY A 139 -4.08 11.33 4.36
N ARG A 140 -3.10 12.21 4.15
CA ARG A 140 -3.34 13.65 4.00
C ARG A 140 -3.85 14.02 2.61
N TYR A 141 -3.57 13.24 1.58
CA TYR A 141 -4.08 13.42 0.23
C TYR A 141 -5.48 12.82 0.06
N SER A 142 -6.31 13.46 -0.76
CA SER A 142 -7.52 12.83 -1.28
C SER A 142 -7.18 11.90 -2.44
N ASP A 143 -8.08 10.99 -2.76
CA ASP A 143 -7.94 10.11 -3.92
C ASP A 143 -7.77 10.90 -5.22
N LEU A 144 -8.39 12.10 -5.33
CA LEU A 144 -8.21 13.00 -6.47
C LEU A 144 -6.75 13.48 -6.62
N HIS A 145 -6.09 13.85 -5.50
CA HIS A 145 -4.69 14.23 -5.52
C HIS A 145 -3.80 13.06 -5.90
N ILE A 146 -4.08 11.87 -5.33
CA ILE A 146 -3.32 10.66 -5.61
C ILE A 146 -3.47 10.25 -7.08
N ALA A 147 -4.70 10.28 -7.62
CA ALA A 147 -4.96 9.99 -9.03
C ALA A 147 -4.20 10.95 -9.96
N ALA A 148 -4.17 12.24 -9.64
CA ALA A 148 -3.41 13.23 -10.40
C ALA A 148 -1.90 12.96 -10.36
N PHE A 149 -1.35 12.60 -9.19
CA PHE A 149 0.06 12.24 -9.03
C PHE A 149 0.41 10.97 -9.81
N LEU A 150 -0.37 9.90 -9.67
CA LEU A 150 -0.20 8.65 -10.40
C LEU A 150 -0.21 8.89 -11.92
N SER A 151 -1.20 9.64 -12.40
CA SER A 151 -1.30 9.99 -13.82
C SER A 151 -0.12 10.83 -14.30
N ALA A 152 0.38 11.75 -13.48
CA ALA A 152 1.56 12.56 -13.83
C ALA A 152 2.85 11.75 -13.86
N CYS A 153 2.92 10.65 -13.12
CA CYS A 153 4.08 9.75 -13.08
C CYS A 153 4.03 8.61 -14.11
N ALA A 154 2.86 8.31 -14.67
CA ALA A 154 2.65 7.22 -15.62
C ALA A 154 3.24 7.53 -17.03
N GLY A 155 3.30 6.50 -17.89
CA GLY A 155 3.66 6.66 -19.30
C GLY A 155 5.11 7.07 -19.53
N GLY A 156 6.04 6.61 -18.70
CA GLY A 156 7.48 6.87 -18.85
C GLY A 156 7.92 8.28 -18.45
N ARG A 157 7.11 8.98 -17.64
CA ARG A 157 7.42 10.35 -17.19
C ARG A 157 8.30 10.42 -15.94
N LEU A 158 8.69 9.28 -15.38
CA LEU A 158 9.72 9.20 -14.35
C LEU A 158 11.03 8.73 -14.99
N ASP A 159 12.11 9.45 -14.73
CA ASP A 159 13.45 8.97 -15.08
C ASP A 159 13.96 7.95 -14.03
N LEU A 160 15.10 7.32 -14.31
CA LEU A 160 15.67 6.31 -13.42
C LEU A 160 15.91 6.85 -12.00
N GLN A 161 16.42 8.07 -11.87
CA GLN A 161 16.69 8.65 -10.54
C GLN A 161 15.40 8.94 -9.78
N GLU A 162 14.37 9.43 -10.46
CA GLU A 162 13.04 9.63 -9.86
C GLU A 162 12.45 8.31 -9.36
N ILE A 163 12.63 7.19 -10.08
CA ILE A 163 12.16 5.87 -9.66
C ILE A 163 12.94 5.37 -8.44
N ILE A 164 14.25 5.58 -8.40
CA ILE A 164 15.09 5.29 -7.23
C ILE A 164 14.62 6.08 -6.02
N ASP A 165 14.37 7.37 -6.19
CA ASP A 165 13.97 8.26 -5.09
C ASP A 165 12.54 7.98 -4.61
N LEU A 166 11.60 7.66 -5.51
CA LEU A 166 10.26 7.18 -5.18
C LEU A 166 10.33 5.87 -4.38
N THR A 167 11.12 4.90 -4.84
CA THR A 167 11.31 3.62 -4.14
C THR A 167 11.85 3.86 -2.72
N ARG A 168 12.86 4.74 -2.59
CA ARG A 168 13.43 5.12 -1.29
C ARG A 168 12.42 5.77 -0.37
N ALA A 169 11.63 6.69 -0.90
CA ALA A 169 10.57 7.34 -0.14
C ALA A 169 9.52 6.34 0.37
N MET A 170 9.11 5.39 -0.48
CA MET A 170 8.16 4.32 -0.10
C MET A 170 8.73 3.39 0.97
N VAL A 171 10.03 3.03 0.90
CA VAL A 171 10.70 2.24 1.95
C VAL A 171 10.76 2.99 3.27
N ASN A 172 11.05 4.30 3.23
CA ASN A 172 11.23 5.10 4.43
C ASN A 172 9.90 5.54 5.08
N ALA A 173 8.80 5.47 4.36
CA ALA A 173 7.47 5.78 4.89
C ALA A 173 6.87 4.66 5.76
N GLY A 174 7.45 3.46 5.73
CA GLY A 174 7.00 2.29 6.48
C GLY A 174 8.02 1.77 7.47
N GLU A 175 7.66 0.68 8.13
CA GLU A 175 8.56 -0.06 9.00
C GLU A 175 9.54 -0.90 8.18
N ARG A 176 10.73 -1.14 8.74
CA ARG A 176 11.74 -2.03 8.14
C ARG A 176 12.04 -3.20 9.08
N ILE A 177 12.06 -4.39 8.50
CA ILE A 177 12.41 -5.60 9.25
C ILE A 177 13.90 -5.88 9.08
N ALA A 178 14.62 -6.03 10.20
CA ALA A 178 15.99 -6.52 10.24
C ALA A 178 16.02 -7.95 10.77
N TRP A 179 16.70 -8.84 10.09
CA TRP A 179 16.75 -10.27 10.43
C TRP A 179 18.03 -10.66 11.21
N GLY A 180 19.02 -9.76 11.29
CA GLY A 180 20.27 -9.98 12.01
C GLY A 180 21.27 -10.91 11.31
N HIS A 181 20.90 -11.47 10.15
CA HIS A 181 21.75 -12.33 9.32
C HIS A 181 21.43 -12.18 7.83
N ALA A 182 22.26 -12.75 6.99
CA ALA A 182 22.10 -12.83 5.54
C ALA A 182 22.58 -14.22 5.06
N PRO A 183 22.12 -14.71 3.91
CA PRO A 183 21.18 -14.09 2.99
C PRO A 183 19.71 -14.15 3.45
N ILE A 184 18.94 -13.12 3.15
CA ILE A 184 17.47 -13.11 3.27
C ILE A 184 16.90 -13.08 1.84
N ALA A 185 16.20 -14.13 1.48
CA ALA A 185 15.67 -14.32 0.14
C ALA A 185 14.22 -13.83 0.02
N ASP A 186 13.85 -13.33 -1.14
CA ASP A 186 12.47 -13.09 -1.52
C ASP A 186 12.26 -13.47 -3.00
N LYS A 187 11.04 -13.77 -3.37
CA LYS A 187 10.64 -14.05 -4.76
C LYS A 187 9.36 -13.33 -5.09
N HIS A 188 9.31 -12.72 -6.26
CA HIS A 188 8.10 -12.08 -6.76
C HIS A 188 7.83 -12.52 -8.20
N CYS A 189 6.55 -12.64 -8.56
CA CYS A 189 6.12 -12.78 -9.93
C CYS A 189 5.38 -11.52 -10.35
N VAL A 190 5.75 -10.94 -11.49
CA VAL A 190 5.09 -9.73 -12.02
C VAL A 190 3.61 -10.00 -12.30
N GLY A 191 3.25 -11.23 -12.63
CA GLY A 191 1.86 -11.67 -12.63
C GLY A 191 1.19 -11.67 -14.00
N GLY A 192 -0.15 -11.71 -13.96
CA GLY A 192 -1.00 -11.78 -15.15
C GLY A 192 -1.42 -13.19 -15.55
N LEU A 193 -0.80 -14.25 -15.01
CA LEU A 193 -1.15 -15.63 -15.33
C LEU A 193 -1.97 -16.27 -14.22
N PRO A 194 -3.18 -16.77 -14.51
CA PRO A 194 -3.93 -17.63 -13.60
C PRO A 194 -3.17 -18.91 -13.26
N GLY A 195 -3.36 -19.42 -12.04
CA GLY A 195 -2.74 -20.65 -11.58
C GLY A 195 -1.24 -20.58 -11.29
N ASN A 196 -0.54 -19.52 -11.65
CA ASN A 196 0.90 -19.36 -11.44
C ASN A 196 1.26 -19.20 -9.95
N ARG A 197 1.05 -20.25 -9.15
CA ARG A 197 1.33 -20.28 -7.71
C ARG A 197 2.68 -20.94 -7.41
N THR A 198 3.72 -20.51 -8.10
CA THR A 198 5.09 -21.00 -7.89
C THR A 198 5.66 -20.58 -6.53
N THR A 199 5.29 -19.42 -6.03
CA THR A 199 5.89 -18.83 -4.83
C THR A 199 5.77 -19.71 -3.58
N PRO A 200 4.63 -20.34 -3.23
CA PRO A 200 4.56 -21.24 -2.08
C PRO A 200 5.53 -22.42 -2.17
N ILE A 201 5.69 -22.97 -3.38
CA ILE A 201 6.59 -24.09 -3.63
C ILE A 201 8.05 -23.64 -3.50
N VAL A 202 8.40 -22.47 -4.05
CA VAL A 202 9.75 -21.89 -3.95
C VAL A 202 10.12 -21.59 -2.50
N VAL A 203 9.21 -21.03 -1.71
CA VAL A 203 9.46 -20.77 -0.27
C VAL A 203 9.75 -22.06 0.48
N ALA A 204 8.95 -23.12 0.23
CA ALA A 204 9.17 -24.41 0.89
C ALA A 204 10.53 -25.02 0.50
N ILE A 205 10.92 -24.94 -0.77
CA ILE A 205 12.22 -25.45 -1.26
C ILE A 205 13.36 -24.63 -0.66
N ALA A 206 13.28 -23.29 -0.67
CA ALA A 206 14.29 -22.40 -0.14
C ALA A 206 14.50 -22.61 1.36
N ALA A 207 13.42 -22.72 2.15
CA ALA A 207 13.48 -23.02 3.57
C ALA A 207 14.09 -24.42 3.84
N ALA A 208 13.69 -25.43 3.08
CA ALA A 208 14.27 -26.78 3.19
C ALA A 208 15.77 -26.82 2.81
N ALA A 209 16.21 -25.89 1.95
CA ALA A 209 17.64 -25.73 1.61
C ALA A 209 18.41 -24.87 2.61
N GLY A 210 17.78 -24.42 3.71
CA GLY A 210 18.41 -23.62 4.77
C GLY A 210 18.47 -22.12 4.50
N LEU A 211 17.76 -21.61 3.49
CA LEU A 211 17.63 -20.17 3.24
C LEU A 211 16.50 -19.59 4.10
N THR A 212 16.69 -18.36 4.57
CA THR A 212 15.63 -17.60 5.23
C THR A 212 14.83 -16.84 4.20
N MET A 213 13.51 -17.15 4.10
CA MET A 213 12.61 -16.56 3.09
C MET A 213 11.30 -16.04 3.69
N PRO A 214 11.31 -14.86 4.34
CA PRO A 214 10.13 -14.22 4.92
C PRO A 214 9.26 -13.60 3.83
N LYS A 215 8.34 -14.36 3.24
CA LYS A 215 7.58 -13.92 2.07
C LYS A 215 6.41 -13.03 2.43
N THR A 216 6.47 -11.78 1.98
CA THR A 216 5.29 -10.90 1.95
C THR A 216 4.57 -10.99 0.60
N SER A 217 3.26 -11.04 0.62
CA SER A 217 2.43 -11.21 -0.58
C SER A 217 1.27 -10.23 -0.60
N SER A 218 0.87 -9.81 -1.80
CA SER A 218 -0.34 -9.00 -2.00
C SER A 218 -1.56 -9.90 -2.15
N ARG A 219 -2.74 -9.36 -1.83
CA ARG A 219 -4.03 -9.84 -2.34
C ARG A 219 -4.18 -9.42 -3.80
N ALA A 220 -5.14 -10.00 -4.51
CA ALA A 220 -5.40 -9.64 -5.89
C ALA A 220 -5.78 -8.15 -6.01
N ILE A 221 -5.13 -7.46 -6.93
CA ILE A 221 -5.54 -6.14 -7.38
C ILE A 221 -6.59 -6.30 -8.48
N THR A 222 -6.34 -7.26 -9.38
CA THR A 222 -7.22 -7.70 -10.46
C THR A 222 -7.18 -9.22 -10.53
N SER A 223 -7.92 -9.87 -11.45
CA SER A 223 -7.71 -11.29 -11.76
C SER A 223 -6.34 -11.50 -12.43
N PRO A 224 -5.58 -12.56 -12.14
CA PRO A 224 -5.91 -13.68 -11.25
C PRO A 224 -5.70 -13.36 -9.76
N ALA A 225 -6.13 -14.30 -8.89
CA ALA A 225 -5.98 -14.21 -7.44
C ALA A 225 -4.54 -13.93 -7.01
N GLY A 226 -4.36 -13.18 -5.92
CA GLY A 226 -3.05 -12.94 -5.31
C GLY A 226 -2.53 -14.16 -4.56
N THR A 227 -1.23 -14.23 -4.29
CA THR A 227 -0.66 -15.33 -3.51
C THR A 227 -1.20 -15.35 -2.07
N ALA A 228 -1.48 -14.20 -1.47
CA ALA A 228 -2.08 -14.14 -0.14
C ALA A 228 -3.50 -14.75 -0.14
N ASP A 229 -4.31 -14.48 -1.18
CA ASP A 229 -5.66 -15.06 -1.32
C ASP A 229 -5.63 -16.58 -1.40
N VAL A 230 -4.66 -17.12 -2.15
CA VAL A 230 -4.47 -18.57 -2.29
C VAL A 230 -4.00 -19.17 -0.97
N MET A 231 -3.02 -18.58 -0.30
CA MET A 231 -2.48 -19.09 0.96
C MET A 231 -3.49 -19.00 2.10
N GLU A 232 -4.38 -18.02 2.09
CA GLU A 232 -5.43 -17.86 3.10
C GLU A 232 -6.42 -19.03 3.12
N THR A 233 -6.57 -19.74 2.00
CA THR A 233 -7.36 -21.00 1.96
C THR A 233 -6.70 -22.14 2.75
N LEU A 234 -5.43 -22.04 3.04
CA LEU A 234 -4.64 -23.08 3.73
C LEU A 234 -4.27 -22.68 5.16
N THR A 235 -3.99 -21.39 5.41
CA THR A 235 -3.50 -20.89 6.69
C THR A 235 -3.80 -19.41 6.87
N ARG A 236 -3.57 -18.90 8.08
CA ARG A 236 -3.62 -17.46 8.34
C ARG A 236 -2.47 -16.74 7.66
N VAL A 237 -2.77 -15.63 6.98
CA VAL A 237 -1.79 -14.77 6.33
C VAL A 237 -1.69 -13.37 6.98
N ASP A 238 -2.57 -13.05 7.94
CA ASP A 238 -2.65 -11.79 8.67
C ASP A 238 -1.79 -11.84 9.94
N LEU A 239 -0.47 -11.99 9.78
CA LEU A 239 0.48 -12.03 10.88
C LEU A 239 1.06 -10.63 11.15
N ASP A 240 1.22 -10.29 12.43
CA ASP A 240 2.05 -9.16 12.84
C ASP A 240 3.56 -9.51 12.76
N VAL A 241 4.43 -8.50 12.86
CA VAL A 241 5.89 -8.70 12.78
C VAL A 241 6.43 -9.69 13.83
N PRO A 242 6.01 -9.64 15.11
CA PRO A 242 6.42 -10.64 16.09
C PRO A 242 6.01 -12.08 15.73
N ALA A 243 4.78 -12.30 15.24
CA ALA A 243 4.33 -13.61 14.81
C ALA A 243 5.09 -14.09 13.57
N MET A 244 5.29 -13.20 12.58
CA MET A 244 6.10 -13.47 11.41
C MET A 244 7.51 -13.93 11.77
N ARG A 245 8.18 -13.24 12.71
CA ARG A 245 9.53 -13.63 13.18
C ARG A 245 9.55 -15.02 13.77
N ARG A 246 8.62 -15.34 14.67
CA ARG A 246 8.55 -16.68 15.27
C ARG A 246 8.41 -17.78 14.25
N VAL A 247 7.57 -17.57 13.22
CA VAL A 247 7.37 -18.55 12.14
C VAL A 247 8.65 -18.71 11.31
N VAL A 248 9.31 -17.60 10.95
CA VAL A 248 10.55 -17.64 10.16
C VAL A 248 11.69 -18.28 10.94
N GLU A 249 11.81 -18.00 12.23
CA GLU A 249 12.82 -18.62 13.11
C GLU A 249 12.61 -20.13 13.26
N SER A 250 11.37 -20.60 13.28
CA SER A 250 11.02 -22.03 13.37
C SER A 250 11.15 -22.77 12.04
N GLU A 251 10.63 -22.17 10.96
CA GLU A 251 10.39 -22.87 9.68
C GLU A 251 11.33 -22.40 8.55
N GLY A 252 12.14 -21.38 8.75
CA GLY A 252 12.99 -20.78 7.71
C GLY A 252 12.23 -19.90 6.70
N GLY A 253 10.91 -19.92 6.70
CA GLY A 253 10.09 -19.15 5.78
C GLY A 253 8.66 -18.95 6.27
N CYS A 254 7.95 -18.02 5.65
CA CYS A 254 6.53 -17.77 5.97
C CYS A 254 5.80 -17.15 4.79
N PHE A 255 4.47 -17.03 4.93
CA PHE A 255 3.63 -16.20 4.07
C PHE A 255 2.86 -15.21 4.92
N VAL A 256 3.01 -13.92 4.59
CA VAL A 256 2.26 -12.85 5.27
C VAL A 256 1.63 -11.93 4.24
N TRP A 257 0.39 -11.56 4.45
CA TRP A 257 -0.24 -10.51 3.66
C TRP A 257 0.42 -9.16 3.98
N GLY A 258 0.94 -8.48 2.94
CA GLY A 258 1.66 -7.21 3.12
C GLY A 258 0.84 -6.10 3.77
N GLY A 259 -0.49 -6.09 3.57
CA GLY A 259 -1.39 -5.13 4.22
C GLY A 259 -1.61 -5.36 5.72
N ALA A 260 -1.21 -6.54 6.27
CA ALA A 260 -1.17 -6.75 7.72
C ALA A 260 0.10 -6.18 8.37
N LEU A 261 1.08 -5.82 7.55
CA LEU A 261 2.36 -5.24 7.95
C LEU A 261 2.44 -3.81 7.45
N THR A 262 2.86 -2.88 8.27
CA THR A 262 3.05 -1.46 7.91
C THR A 262 4.37 -1.21 7.14
N LEU A 263 4.75 -2.15 6.27
CA LEU A 263 6.05 -2.09 5.56
C LEU A 263 6.09 -1.04 4.44
N SER A 264 4.98 -0.82 3.77
CA SER A 264 4.89 0.18 2.71
C SER A 264 3.48 0.80 2.67
N PRO A 265 3.09 1.57 3.68
CA PRO A 265 1.72 2.10 3.81
C PRO A 265 1.34 3.01 2.63
N ALA A 266 2.29 3.74 2.06
CA ALA A 266 2.03 4.54 0.87
C ALA A 266 1.66 3.67 -0.34
N ASP A 267 2.29 2.50 -0.50
CA ASP A 267 2.01 1.60 -1.61
C ASP A 267 0.56 1.08 -1.59
N ASP A 268 0.06 0.71 -0.42
CA ASP A 268 -1.30 0.23 -0.28
C ASP A 268 -2.32 1.30 -0.69
N VAL A 269 -2.06 2.56 -0.35
CA VAL A 269 -2.88 3.71 -0.74
C VAL A 269 -2.77 3.99 -2.24
N LEU A 270 -1.56 3.99 -2.80
CA LEU A 270 -1.33 4.23 -4.23
C LEU A 270 -2.01 3.14 -5.08
N VAL A 271 -1.83 1.86 -4.74
CA VAL A 271 -2.46 0.72 -5.44
C VAL A 271 -3.98 0.78 -5.37
N ARG A 272 -4.56 1.19 -4.24
CA ARG A 272 -6.00 1.35 -4.09
C ARG A 272 -6.58 2.35 -5.09
N VAL A 273 -5.87 3.45 -5.35
CA VAL A 273 -6.30 4.49 -6.32
C VAL A 273 -5.90 4.13 -7.75
N GLU A 274 -4.77 3.46 -7.96
CA GLU A 274 -4.29 3.00 -9.27
C GLU A 274 -5.26 1.98 -9.91
N ARG A 275 -5.80 1.08 -9.07
CA ARG A 275 -6.68 0.00 -9.52
C ARG A 275 -7.91 0.46 -10.33
N PRO A 276 -8.78 1.39 -9.87
CA PRO A 276 -9.91 1.86 -10.65
C PRO A 276 -9.51 2.72 -11.86
N LEU A 277 -8.28 3.25 -11.90
CA LEU A 277 -7.77 3.99 -13.04
C LEU A 277 -7.23 3.08 -14.15
N ASP A 278 -7.06 1.78 -13.86
CA ASP A 278 -6.45 0.79 -14.78
C ASP A 278 -5.11 1.27 -15.35
N LEU A 279 -4.33 1.97 -14.52
CA LEU A 279 -3.01 2.46 -14.90
C LEU A 279 -2.00 1.31 -14.82
N ASP A 280 -1.21 1.17 -15.88
CA ASP A 280 -0.07 0.24 -15.92
C ASP A 280 1.21 1.05 -16.16
N SER A 281 2.03 1.18 -15.12
CA SER A 281 3.26 1.97 -15.14
C SER A 281 4.44 1.14 -14.64
N ASP A 282 5.42 0.89 -15.50
CA ASP A 282 6.65 0.17 -15.13
C ASP A 282 7.35 0.82 -13.94
N ALA A 283 7.40 2.14 -13.89
CA ALA A 283 8.04 2.89 -12.82
C ALA A 283 7.36 2.65 -11.45
N GLN A 284 6.04 2.70 -11.42
CA GLN A 284 5.26 2.44 -10.21
C GLN A 284 5.32 0.97 -9.81
N LEU A 285 5.24 0.05 -10.78
CA LEU A 285 5.42 -1.39 -10.54
C LEU A 285 6.78 -1.67 -9.89
N VAL A 286 7.87 -1.11 -10.43
CA VAL A 286 9.22 -1.28 -9.89
C VAL A 286 9.31 -0.75 -8.47
N ALA A 287 8.84 0.48 -8.23
CA ALA A 287 8.86 1.08 -6.90
C ALA A 287 8.01 0.28 -5.89
N SER A 288 6.80 -0.13 -6.28
CA SER A 288 5.90 -0.95 -5.47
C SER A 288 6.50 -2.31 -5.11
N VAL A 289 7.06 -3.01 -6.09
CA VAL A 289 7.67 -4.34 -5.88
C VAL A 289 8.90 -4.23 -4.99
N LEU A 290 9.85 -3.37 -5.34
CA LEU A 290 11.15 -3.32 -4.66
C LEU A 290 11.04 -2.72 -3.26
N SER A 291 10.22 -1.69 -3.06
CA SER A 291 10.05 -1.09 -1.72
C SER A 291 9.60 -2.13 -0.68
N LYS A 292 8.66 -3.00 -1.02
CA LYS A 292 8.17 -4.06 -0.12
C LYS A 292 9.25 -5.11 0.20
N LYS A 293 10.11 -5.46 -0.79
CA LYS A 293 11.21 -6.41 -0.57
C LYS A 293 12.28 -5.83 0.36
N ILE A 294 12.66 -4.58 0.09
CA ILE A 294 13.65 -3.85 0.89
C ILE A 294 13.12 -3.63 2.32
N ALA A 295 11.86 -3.20 2.46
CA ALA A 295 11.24 -3.00 3.78
C ALA A 295 11.11 -4.32 4.58
N ALA A 296 10.81 -5.44 3.90
CA ALA A 296 10.80 -6.78 4.52
C ALA A 296 12.20 -7.30 4.89
N GLY A 297 13.27 -6.57 4.58
CA GLY A 297 14.64 -6.92 4.93
C GLY A 297 15.30 -7.91 3.99
N ALA A 298 14.78 -8.11 2.78
CA ALA A 298 15.42 -8.96 1.78
C ALA A 298 16.77 -8.38 1.34
N THR A 299 17.77 -9.25 1.26
CA THR A 299 19.11 -8.96 0.71
C THR A 299 19.26 -9.50 -0.72
N HIS A 300 18.48 -10.52 -1.06
CA HIS A 300 18.45 -11.20 -2.35
C HIS A 300 17.00 -11.36 -2.80
N ALA A 301 16.72 -11.06 -4.07
CA ALA A 301 15.40 -11.24 -4.64
C ALA A 301 15.46 -11.85 -6.03
N LEU A 302 14.50 -12.74 -6.31
CA LEU A 302 14.25 -13.28 -7.64
C LEU A 302 12.93 -12.72 -8.18
N ILE A 303 12.96 -12.11 -9.35
CA ILE A 303 11.76 -11.64 -10.05
C ILE A 303 11.47 -12.55 -11.24
N ASP A 304 10.29 -13.13 -11.25
CA ASP A 304 9.74 -13.89 -12.37
C ASP A 304 8.91 -12.96 -13.25
N ILE A 305 9.30 -12.81 -14.51
CA ILE A 305 8.58 -12.05 -15.53
C ILE A 305 7.99 -13.02 -16.56
N PRO A 306 6.73 -13.46 -16.40
CA PRO A 306 6.04 -14.20 -17.44
C PRO A 306 5.82 -13.31 -18.66
N VAL A 307 6.22 -13.77 -19.85
CA VAL A 307 6.05 -13.04 -21.10
C VAL A 307 5.06 -13.76 -22.00
N GLY A 308 4.01 -13.06 -22.42
CA GLY A 308 3.01 -13.63 -23.28
C GLY A 308 1.71 -12.83 -23.37
N PRO A 309 0.80 -13.18 -24.28
CA PRO A 309 -0.37 -12.35 -24.61
C PRO A 309 -1.35 -12.16 -23.45
N THR A 310 -1.40 -13.09 -22.51
CA THR A 310 -2.27 -13.03 -21.32
C THR A 310 -1.53 -12.61 -20.05
N ALA A 311 -0.19 -12.49 -20.11
CA ALA A 311 0.61 -12.00 -19.00
C ALA A 311 0.57 -10.48 -18.92
N LYS A 312 1.00 -9.92 -17.78
CA LYS A 312 1.15 -8.47 -17.61
C LYS A 312 2.19 -7.90 -18.57
N VAL A 313 3.28 -8.62 -18.80
CA VAL A 313 4.32 -8.31 -19.78
C VAL A 313 4.06 -9.09 -21.06
N ARG A 314 3.79 -8.39 -22.17
CA ARG A 314 3.29 -9.02 -23.40
C ARG A 314 4.34 -9.25 -24.46
N THR A 315 5.47 -8.55 -24.42
CA THR A 315 6.55 -8.64 -25.42
C THR A 315 7.92 -8.78 -24.76
N GLU A 316 8.86 -9.42 -25.48
CA GLU A 316 10.24 -9.55 -25.00
C GLU A 316 10.93 -8.19 -24.84
N ASP A 317 10.66 -7.23 -25.72
CA ASP A 317 11.22 -5.88 -25.61
C ASP A 317 10.75 -5.17 -24.33
N HIS A 318 9.48 -5.33 -23.97
CA HIS A 318 8.98 -4.81 -22.69
C HIS A 318 9.65 -5.53 -21.51
N ALA A 319 9.76 -6.86 -21.57
CA ALA A 319 10.43 -7.64 -20.54
C ALA A 319 11.88 -7.22 -20.33
N HIS A 320 12.64 -6.95 -21.41
CA HIS A 320 14.01 -6.46 -21.33
C HIS A 320 14.12 -5.09 -20.67
N ARG A 321 13.24 -4.15 -21.05
CA ARG A 321 13.22 -2.80 -20.43
C ARG A 321 12.87 -2.86 -18.95
N LEU A 322 11.84 -3.64 -18.61
CA LEU A 322 11.41 -3.81 -17.22
C LEU A 322 12.49 -4.50 -16.37
N GLN A 323 13.16 -5.53 -16.92
CA GLN A 323 14.28 -6.19 -16.27
C GLN A 323 15.41 -5.20 -15.98
N ALA A 324 15.86 -4.44 -16.98
CA ALA A 324 16.94 -3.46 -16.81
C ALA A 324 16.58 -2.41 -15.74
N LEU A 325 15.33 -1.96 -15.71
CA LEU A 325 14.86 -0.99 -14.73
C LEU A 325 14.84 -1.58 -13.30
N LEU A 326 14.33 -2.80 -13.14
CA LEU A 326 14.32 -3.52 -11.86
C LEU A 326 15.76 -3.71 -11.33
N GLU A 327 16.70 -4.14 -12.17
CA GLU A 327 18.09 -4.38 -11.79
C GLU A 327 18.80 -3.09 -11.37
N GLN A 328 18.61 -2.00 -12.11
CA GLN A 328 19.24 -0.70 -11.81
C GLN A 328 18.68 -0.10 -10.50
N VAL A 329 17.37 -0.13 -10.30
CA VAL A 329 16.75 0.38 -9.06
C VAL A 329 17.12 -0.49 -7.86
N ALA A 330 17.12 -1.82 -7.99
CA ALA A 330 17.54 -2.73 -6.94
C ALA A 330 18.99 -2.51 -6.51
N ALA A 331 19.89 -2.37 -7.47
CA ALA A 331 21.32 -2.09 -7.23
C ALA A 331 21.52 -0.77 -6.46
N ALA A 332 20.77 0.29 -6.78
CA ALA A 332 20.82 1.57 -6.08
C ALA A 332 20.39 1.47 -4.61
N HIS A 333 19.66 0.42 -4.25
CA HIS A 333 19.20 0.13 -2.89
C HIS A 333 19.97 -1.01 -2.19
N GLY A 334 21.03 -1.54 -2.82
CA GLY A 334 21.82 -2.63 -2.26
C GLY A 334 21.13 -3.99 -2.25
N LEU A 335 20.01 -4.15 -2.98
CA LEU A 335 19.33 -5.42 -3.14
C LEU A 335 19.94 -6.20 -4.31
N GLN A 336 20.46 -7.40 -4.03
CA GLN A 336 20.91 -8.30 -5.07
C GLN A 336 19.71 -8.90 -5.78
N LEU A 337 19.56 -8.59 -7.07
CA LEU A 337 18.40 -8.99 -7.85
C LEU A 337 18.80 -9.91 -9.00
N ARG A 338 18.04 -10.99 -9.15
CA ARG A 338 17.99 -11.78 -10.38
C ARG A 338 16.61 -11.69 -11.02
N VAL A 339 16.57 -11.69 -12.34
CA VAL A 339 15.32 -11.70 -13.10
C VAL A 339 15.32 -12.93 -14.00
N LEU A 340 14.23 -13.72 -13.91
CA LEU A 340 13.99 -14.83 -14.80
C LEU A 340 12.77 -14.52 -15.66
N ARG A 341 12.97 -14.52 -16.98
CA ARG A 341 11.86 -14.42 -17.94
C ARG A 341 11.32 -15.81 -18.21
N THR A 342 10.01 -15.98 -18.04
CA THR A 342 9.34 -17.26 -18.17
C THR A 342 8.22 -17.17 -19.21
N ARG A 343 7.81 -18.32 -19.76
CA ARG A 343 6.73 -18.36 -20.76
C ARG A 343 5.38 -18.02 -20.11
N GLY A 344 4.73 -16.97 -20.62
CA GLY A 344 3.44 -16.48 -20.16
C GLY A 344 2.30 -16.65 -21.18
N ALA A 345 2.37 -17.69 -22.04
CA ALA A 345 1.43 -17.86 -23.13
C ALA A 345 0.08 -18.47 -22.71
N GLN A 346 0.02 -19.09 -21.55
CA GLN A 346 -1.20 -19.75 -21.05
C GLN A 346 -1.17 -19.86 -19.52
N PRO A 347 -2.29 -20.17 -18.86
CA PRO A 347 -2.34 -20.49 -17.44
C PRO A 347 -1.34 -21.59 -17.05
N VAL A 348 -0.93 -21.61 -15.80
CA VAL A 348 0.04 -22.56 -15.24
C VAL A 348 -0.65 -23.33 -14.13
N GLY A 349 -0.49 -24.67 -14.14
CA GLY A 349 -1.26 -25.57 -13.29
C GLY A 349 -2.63 -25.89 -13.88
N ALA A 350 -3.41 -26.68 -13.16
CA ALA A 350 -4.74 -27.14 -13.59
C ALA A 350 -5.86 -26.29 -12.97
N GLY A 351 -5.65 -25.78 -11.75
CA GLY A 351 -6.62 -24.99 -11.02
C GLY A 351 -6.58 -23.50 -11.35
N VAL A 352 -7.73 -22.86 -11.39
CA VAL A 352 -7.89 -21.40 -11.47
C VAL A 352 -8.82 -20.94 -10.35
N GLY A 353 -8.36 -19.99 -9.55
CA GLY A 353 -9.02 -19.50 -8.36
C GLY A 353 -8.37 -20.03 -7.06
N PRO A 354 -8.53 -19.30 -5.93
CA PRO A 354 -7.72 -19.51 -4.72
C PRO A 354 -7.65 -20.94 -4.22
N ALA A 355 -8.79 -21.62 -4.09
CA ALA A 355 -8.86 -22.98 -3.54
C ALA A 355 -8.28 -24.03 -4.51
N LEU A 356 -8.54 -23.91 -5.80
CA LEU A 356 -8.03 -24.84 -6.80
C LEU A 356 -6.52 -24.65 -7.00
N GLU A 357 -6.04 -23.43 -7.00
CA GLU A 357 -4.60 -23.13 -7.06
C GLU A 357 -3.86 -23.61 -5.81
N ALA A 358 -4.47 -23.49 -4.62
CA ALA A 358 -3.93 -24.06 -3.39
C ALA A 358 -3.86 -25.59 -3.44
N HIS A 359 -4.88 -26.24 -4.03
CA HIS A 359 -4.87 -27.68 -4.26
C HIS A 359 -3.68 -28.10 -5.13
N ASP A 360 -3.42 -27.40 -6.24
CA ASP A 360 -2.28 -27.67 -7.12
C ASP A 360 -0.94 -27.51 -6.39
N VAL A 361 -0.80 -26.45 -5.57
CA VAL A 361 0.40 -26.24 -4.73
C VAL A 361 0.62 -27.44 -3.80
N LEU A 362 -0.43 -27.87 -3.09
CA LEU A 362 -0.34 -29.01 -2.18
C LEU A 362 -0.02 -30.31 -2.92
N ALA A 363 -0.59 -30.51 -4.11
CA ALA A 363 -0.31 -31.70 -4.94
C ALA A 363 1.18 -31.73 -5.33
N VAL A 364 1.75 -30.61 -5.73
CA VAL A 364 3.18 -30.52 -6.07
C VAL A 364 4.05 -30.77 -4.83
N LEU A 365 3.77 -30.13 -3.69
CA LEU A 365 4.55 -30.27 -2.45
C LEU A 365 4.51 -31.70 -1.89
N ARG A 366 3.38 -32.42 -2.07
CA ARG A 366 3.21 -33.83 -1.67
C ARG A 366 3.81 -34.82 -2.65
N GLY A 367 4.29 -34.37 -3.81
CA GLY A 367 4.79 -35.26 -4.86
C GLY A 367 3.71 -36.15 -5.47
N ALA A 368 2.45 -35.66 -5.47
CA ALA A 368 1.33 -36.43 -6.00
C ALA A 368 1.52 -36.74 -7.51
N ALA A 369 1.16 -37.93 -7.94
CA ALA A 369 1.31 -38.37 -9.34
C ALA A 369 0.51 -37.48 -10.32
N ALA A 370 -0.62 -36.93 -9.88
CA ALA A 370 -1.48 -36.03 -10.66
C ALA A 370 -1.11 -34.55 -10.50
N ALA A 371 0.00 -34.23 -9.83
CA ALA A 371 0.43 -32.82 -9.67
C ALA A 371 0.72 -32.19 -11.04
N PRO A 372 0.30 -30.92 -11.28
CA PRO A 372 0.58 -30.23 -12.52
C PRO A 372 2.08 -30.10 -12.79
N LEU A 373 2.54 -30.77 -13.88
CA LEU A 373 3.96 -30.85 -14.20
C LEU A 373 4.56 -29.47 -14.56
N ASP A 374 3.83 -28.65 -15.28
CA ASP A 374 4.24 -27.32 -15.69
C ASP A 374 4.47 -26.41 -14.49
N LEU A 375 3.57 -26.43 -13.48
CA LEU A 375 3.72 -25.71 -12.23
C LEU A 375 4.95 -26.20 -11.44
N ARG A 376 5.10 -27.52 -11.33
CA ARG A 376 6.25 -28.12 -10.65
C ARG A 376 7.56 -27.71 -11.31
N MET A 377 7.67 -27.86 -12.64
CA MET A 377 8.92 -27.54 -13.38
C MET A 377 9.27 -26.08 -13.28
N ARG A 378 8.29 -25.19 -13.40
CA ARG A 378 8.51 -23.75 -13.23
C ARG A 378 8.97 -23.41 -11.81
N ALA A 379 8.35 -23.97 -10.79
CA ALA A 379 8.72 -23.74 -9.40
C ALA A 379 10.15 -24.23 -9.09
N LEU A 380 10.53 -25.41 -9.63
CA LEU A 380 11.88 -25.94 -9.51
C LEU A 380 12.92 -25.06 -10.20
N ALA A 381 12.63 -24.57 -11.41
CA ALA A 381 13.53 -23.63 -12.12
C ALA A 381 13.73 -22.33 -11.32
N LEU A 382 12.64 -21.78 -10.77
CA LEU A 382 12.71 -20.55 -9.96
C LEU A 382 13.41 -20.78 -8.60
N ALA A 383 13.31 -21.97 -8.03
CA ALA A 383 13.97 -22.26 -6.74
C ALA A 383 15.46 -22.59 -6.90
N GLY A 384 15.88 -23.01 -8.10
CA GLY A 384 17.29 -23.31 -8.41
C GLY A 384 18.14 -22.07 -8.69
N GLU A 385 17.51 -20.94 -9.02
CA GLU A 385 18.20 -19.65 -9.27
C GLU A 385 18.51 -18.90 -7.97
#